data_0258fe13257ccdbfa9518c93e2e8137a
#
_entry.id   0258fe13257ccdbfa9518c93e2e8137a
#
_cell.length_a   1.000
_cell.length_b   1.000
_cell.length_c   1.000
_cell.angle_alpha   90.00
_cell.angle_beta   90.00
_cell.angle_gamma   90.00
#
_symmetry.space_group_name_H-M   'P 1'
#
loop_
_entity.id
_entity.type
_entity.pdbx_description
1 polymer ?
#
loop_
_entity_poly.entity_id
_entity_poly.type
_entity_poly.pdbx_seq_one_letter_code
_entity_poly.pdbx_strand_id
1 'polypeptide(L)'
;MTTPRLLVIDDDDMVLTYLSRTLSHRYTIMTRQDPKAAIELAAVELPDLILCDIDMPDMDGGAVCAALAENPVTARIPFVYLTAMVSPSEVVELQGFVGGRPGVAKRASMQELIATIDSQLKA
;
A
#
# COMPACT_ATOMS: atom_id res chain seq x y z
N MET A 1 -5.82 13.92 -18.19
CA MET A 1 -5.82 13.33 -16.85
C MET A 1 -4.54 12.54 -16.62
N THR A 2 -3.93 12.72 -15.49
CA THR A 2 -2.72 12.00 -15.16
C THR A 2 -3.04 10.62 -14.58
N THR A 3 -2.20 9.65 -14.91
CA THR A 3 -2.30 8.32 -14.33
C THR A 3 -1.96 8.39 -12.85
N PRO A 4 -2.76 7.78 -11.95
CA PRO A 4 -2.43 7.77 -10.53
C PRO A 4 -1.08 7.11 -10.27
N ARG A 5 -0.36 7.64 -9.30
CA ARG A 5 0.98 7.17 -8.92
C ARG A 5 0.89 6.44 -7.60
N LEU A 6 1.33 5.20 -7.59
CA LEU A 6 1.31 4.36 -6.39
C LEU A 6 2.73 4.04 -5.93
N LEU A 7 2.93 4.06 -4.62
CA LEU A 7 4.15 3.56 -4.00
C LEU A 7 3.82 2.23 -3.33
N VAL A 8 4.53 1.16 -3.71
CA VAL A 8 4.34 -0.17 -3.15
C VAL A 8 5.56 -0.51 -2.29
N ILE A 9 5.31 -0.87 -1.05
CA ILE A 9 6.35 -1.17 -0.06
C ILE A 9 6.18 -2.61 0.41
N ASP A 10 7.19 -3.45 0.16
CA ASP A 10 7.20 -4.85 0.58
C ASP A 10 8.64 -5.32 0.60
N ASP A 11 9.04 -6.05 1.63
CA ASP A 11 10.39 -6.60 1.73
C ASP A 11 10.63 -7.75 0.73
N ASP A 12 9.57 -8.33 0.19
CA ASP A 12 9.64 -9.39 -0.79
C ASP A 12 9.69 -8.83 -2.21
N ASP A 13 10.87 -8.92 -2.84
CA ASP A 13 11.08 -8.43 -4.20
C ASP A 13 10.16 -9.09 -5.23
N MET A 14 9.79 -10.36 -5.02
CA MET A 14 8.88 -11.06 -5.93
C MET A 14 7.50 -10.46 -5.90
N VAL A 15 7.02 -10.03 -4.73
CA VAL A 15 5.73 -9.35 -4.59
C VAL A 15 5.78 -8.01 -5.32
N LEU A 16 6.84 -7.24 -5.13
CA LEU A 16 7.02 -5.95 -5.81
C LEU A 16 7.03 -6.11 -7.32
N THR A 17 7.77 -7.10 -7.82
CA THR A 17 7.84 -7.37 -9.27
C THR A 17 6.47 -7.75 -9.82
N TYR A 18 5.75 -8.64 -9.14
CA TYR A 18 4.42 -9.08 -9.55
C TYR A 18 3.44 -7.91 -9.60
N LEU A 19 3.38 -7.13 -8.52
CA LEU A 19 2.46 -6.00 -8.45
C LEU A 19 2.82 -4.91 -9.46
N SER A 20 4.11 -4.64 -9.64
CA SER A 20 4.55 -3.65 -10.62
C SER A 20 4.11 -4.04 -12.03
N ARG A 21 4.30 -5.30 -12.42
CA ARG A 21 3.88 -5.79 -13.74
C ARG A 21 2.37 -5.74 -13.93
N THR A 22 1.64 -6.17 -12.91
CA THR A 22 0.19 -6.32 -13.01
C THR A 22 -0.53 -4.97 -12.94
N LEU A 23 -0.06 -4.07 -12.07
CA LEU A 23 -0.71 -2.79 -11.83
C LEU A 23 -0.26 -1.68 -12.78
N SER A 24 0.89 -1.82 -13.46
CA SER A 24 1.41 -0.77 -14.32
C SER A 24 0.58 -0.53 -15.57
N HIS A 25 -0.34 -1.42 -15.90
CA HIS A 25 -1.32 -1.18 -16.97
C HIS A 25 -2.34 -0.11 -16.58
N ARG A 26 -2.46 0.19 -15.30
CA ARG A 26 -3.50 1.06 -14.77
C ARG A 26 -2.95 2.26 -13.98
N TYR A 27 -1.78 2.09 -13.38
CA TYR A 27 -1.14 3.09 -12.51
C TYR A 27 0.33 3.21 -12.83
N THR A 28 0.94 4.32 -12.43
CA THR A 28 2.40 4.46 -12.42
C THR A 28 2.90 3.90 -11.09
N ILE A 29 3.75 2.88 -11.12
CA ILE A 29 4.17 2.15 -9.93
C ILE A 29 5.61 2.49 -9.56
N MET A 30 5.81 2.87 -8.29
CA MET A 30 7.11 2.99 -7.65
C MET A 30 7.21 1.91 -6.59
N THR A 31 8.35 1.29 -6.42
CA THR A 31 8.55 0.21 -5.45
C THR A 31 9.74 0.46 -4.55
N ARG A 32 9.63 0.03 -3.30
CA ARG A 32 10.74 0.05 -2.34
C ARG A 32 10.65 -1.16 -1.43
N GLN A 33 11.78 -1.81 -1.18
CA GLN A 33 11.90 -2.89 -0.22
C GLN A 33 12.22 -2.38 1.18
N ASP A 34 12.95 -1.29 1.29
CA ASP A 34 13.35 -0.70 2.55
C ASP A 34 12.31 0.32 3.01
N PRO A 35 11.68 0.10 4.19
CA PRO A 35 10.67 1.02 4.71
C PRO A 35 11.16 2.46 4.88
N LYS A 36 12.39 2.65 5.33
CA LYS A 36 12.94 3.99 5.54
C LYS A 36 13.11 4.74 4.23
N ALA A 37 13.64 4.05 3.21
CA ALA A 37 13.76 4.63 1.87
C ALA A 37 12.39 4.95 1.28
N ALA A 38 11.39 4.13 1.57
CA ALA A 38 10.02 4.36 1.12
C ALA A 38 9.42 5.61 1.75
N ILE A 39 9.63 5.82 3.04
CA ILE A 39 9.14 7.02 3.73
C ILE A 39 9.76 8.27 3.13
N GLU A 40 11.06 8.25 2.88
CA GLU A 40 11.76 9.38 2.25
C GLU A 40 11.23 9.64 0.84
N LEU A 41 11.04 8.58 0.06
CA LEU A 41 10.50 8.70 -1.30
C LEU A 41 9.10 9.29 -1.29
N ALA A 42 8.25 8.87 -0.36
CA ALA A 42 6.88 9.38 -0.25
C ALA A 42 6.86 10.89 -0.01
N ALA A 43 7.77 11.39 0.82
CA ALA A 43 7.84 12.81 1.12
C ALA A 43 8.31 13.65 -0.08
N VAL A 44 9.12 13.06 -0.95
CA VAL A 44 9.65 13.74 -2.14
C VAL A 44 8.67 13.63 -3.31
N GLU A 45 8.19 12.41 -3.58
CA GLU A 45 7.40 12.11 -4.77
C GLU A 45 5.90 12.33 -4.59
N LEU A 46 5.41 12.34 -3.36
CA LEU A 46 3.99 12.54 -3.03
C LEU A 46 3.07 11.65 -3.88
N PRO A 47 3.19 10.32 -3.74
CA PRO A 47 2.31 9.42 -4.50
C PRO A 47 0.84 9.64 -4.16
N ASP A 48 -0.03 9.20 -5.04
CA ASP A 48 -1.48 9.34 -4.83
C ASP A 48 -2.01 8.30 -3.84
N LEU A 49 -1.28 7.20 -3.65
CA LEU A 49 -1.65 6.14 -2.71
C LEU A 49 -0.43 5.28 -2.40
N ILE A 50 -0.41 4.74 -1.19
CA ILE A 50 0.66 3.85 -0.73
C ILE A 50 0.06 2.48 -0.41
N LEU A 51 0.62 1.42 -1.00
CA LEU A 51 0.36 0.03 -0.63
C LEU A 51 1.55 -0.46 0.19
N CYS A 52 1.30 -0.97 1.37
CA CYS A 52 2.39 -1.37 2.26
C CYS A 52 2.12 -2.71 2.92
N ASP A 53 3.10 -3.62 2.86
CA ASP A 53 3.08 -4.86 3.62
C ASP A 53 3.08 -4.54 5.12
N ILE A 54 2.37 -5.33 5.91
CA ILE A 54 2.35 -5.18 7.37
C ILE A 54 3.61 -5.78 7.99
N ASP A 55 3.96 -6.99 7.58
CA ASP A 55 4.98 -7.78 8.24
C ASP A 55 6.32 -7.67 7.50
N MET A 56 7.13 -6.72 7.94
CA MET A 56 8.45 -6.49 7.38
C MET A 56 9.49 -6.55 8.52
N PRO A 57 10.73 -7.00 8.27
CA PRO A 57 11.74 -7.06 9.33
C PRO A 57 12.01 -5.67 9.92
N ASP A 58 12.83 -5.00 10.03
CA ASP A 58 13.26 -3.75 10.66
C ASP A 58 12.14 -2.78 11.07
N MET A 59 11.11 -2.60 10.24
CA MET A 59 10.03 -1.65 10.51
C MET A 59 8.74 -2.19 9.87
N ASP A 60 7.73 -2.49 10.68
CA ASP A 60 6.47 -3.02 10.16
C ASP A 60 5.62 -1.94 9.49
N GLY A 61 4.55 -2.38 8.82
CA GLY A 61 3.67 -1.47 8.10
C GLY A 61 2.98 -0.46 9.00
N GLY A 62 2.67 -0.83 10.23
CA GLY A 62 2.09 0.09 11.21
C GLY A 62 3.03 1.24 11.56
N ALA A 63 4.32 0.93 11.70
CA ALA A 63 5.34 1.95 11.97
C ALA A 63 5.53 2.87 10.77
N VAL A 64 5.49 2.32 9.55
CA VAL A 64 5.54 3.14 8.32
C VAL A 64 4.34 4.08 8.27
N CYS A 65 3.14 3.55 8.52
CA CYS A 65 1.92 4.34 8.53
C CYS A 65 2.00 5.49 9.55
N ALA A 66 2.48 5.20 10.76
CA ALA A 66 2.61 6.19 11.82
C ALA A 66 3.62 7.30 11.42
N ALA A 67 4.75 6.91 10.85
CA ALA A 67 5.76 7.88 10.41
C ALA A 67 5.20 8.82 9.33
N LEU A 68 4.46 8.28 8.37
CA LEU A 68 3.83 9.08 7.32
C LEU A 68 2.74 10.00 7.88
N ALA A 69 1.99 9.53 8.86
CA ALA A 69 0.93 10.32 9.49
C ALA A 69 1.47 11.49 10.32
N GLU A 70 2.67 11.36 10.88
CA GLU A 70 3.31 12.41 11.66
C GLU A 70 3.87 13.56 10.80
N ASN A 71 4.10 13.30 9.51
CA ASN A 71 4.63 14.31 8.60
C ASN A 71 3.47 14.98 7.86
N PRO A 72 3.24 16.30 8.04
CA PRO A 72 2.12 16.99 7.36
C PRO A 72 2.15 16.83 5.84
N VAL A 73 3.33 16.64 5.24
CA VAL A 73 3.50 16.48 3.80
C VAL A 73 2.89 15.18 3.30
N THR A 74 2.98 14.10 4.10
CA THR A 74 2.51 12.76 3.70
C THR A 74 1.25 12.30 4.44
N ALA A 75 0.80 13.06 5.45
CA ALA A 75 -0.26 12.62 6.36
C ALA A 75 -1.60 12.31 5.66
N ARG A 76 -1.85 12.94 4.52
CA ARG A 76 -3.13 12.76 3.81
C ARG A 76 -3.08 11.76 2.67
N ILE A 77 -1.91 11.18 2.39
CA ILE A 77 -1.80 10.19 1.33
C ILE A 77 -2.56 8.94 1.76
N PRO A 78 -3.52 8.45 0.94
CA PRO A 78 -4.22 7.21 1.25
C PRO A 78 -3.26 6.05 1.43
N PHE A 79 -3.49 5.23 2.45
CA PHE A 79 -2.61 4.13 2.83
C PHE A 79 -3.41 2.84 2.91
N VAL A 80 -3.00 1.83 2.16
CA VAL A 80 -3.66 0.53 2.13
C VAL A 80 -2.66 -0.54 2.53
N TYR A 81 -3.02 -1.37 3.51
CA TYR A 81 -2.20 -2.50 3.91
C TYR A 81 -2.35 -3.67 2.95
N LEU A 82 -1.22 -4.31 2.62
CA LEU A 82 -1.20 -5.63 2.01
C LEU A 82 -0.78 -6.62 3.08
N THR A 83 -1.52 -7.69 3.28
CA THR A 83 -1.20 -8.61 4.35
C THR A 83 -1.37 -10.07 3.96
N ALA A 84 -0.39 -10.90 4.32
CA ALA A 84 -0.49 -12.35 4.28
C ALA A 84 -1.05 -12.90 5.58
N MET A 85 -1.23 -12.07 6.61
CA MET A 85 -1.64 -12.49 7.95
C MET A 85 -3.13 -12.80 8.06
N VAL A 86 -3.94 -12.26 7.15
CA VAL A 86 -5.38 -12.51 7.14
C VAL A 86 -5.81 -13.02 5.78
N SER A 87 -6.85 -13.88 5.76
CA SER A 87 -7.46 -14.34 4.52
C SER A 87 -8.40 -13.27 3.97
N PRO A 88 -8.82 -13.38 2.69
CA PRO A 88 -9.82 -12.47 2.15
C PRO A 88 -11.11 -12.43 2.97
N SER A 89 -11.56 -13.58 3.51
CA SER A 89 -12.76 -13.61 4.35
C SER A 89 -12.57 -12.87 5.66
N GLU A 90 -11.38 -12.95 6.27
CA GLU A 90 -11.08 -12.20 7.48
C GLU A 90 -11.08 -10.70 7.24
N VAL A 91 -10.58 -10.25 6.08
CA VAL A 91 -10.63 -8.84 5.70
C VAL A 91 -12.07 -8.38 5.56
N VAL A 92 -12.94 -9.22 5.00
CA VAL A 92 -14.38 -8.92 4.90
C VAL A 92 -15.01 -8.79 6.29
N GLU A 93 -14.68 -9.69 7.22
CA GLU A 93 -15.16 -9.62 8.60
C GLU A 93 -14.71 -8.35 9.30
N LEU A 94 -13.52 -7.85 8.98
CA LEU A 94 -13.00 -6.59 9.51
C LEU A 94 -13.49 -5.38 8.71
N GLN A 95 -14.44 -5.58 7.80
CA GLN A 95 -15.00 -4.54 6.94
C GLN A 95 -13.93 -3.87 6.07
N GLY A 96 -12.91 -4.64 5.69
CA GLY A 96 -11.83 -4.15 4.85
C GLY A 96 -10.81 -3.27 5.54
N PHE A 97 -10.82 -3.24 6.88
CA PHE A 97 -9.88 -2.41 7.63
C PHE A 97 -8.92 -3.26 8.45
N VAL A 98 -7.67 -2.82 8.52
CA VAL A 98 -6.64 -3.41 9.38
C VAL A 98 -5.98 -2.25 10.11
N GLY A 99 -5.97 -2.30 11.44
CA GLY A 99 -5.38 -1.22 12.24
C GLY A 99 -5.96 0.15 11.94
N GLY A 100 -7.26 0.24 11.63
CA GLY A 100 -7.93 1.50 11.31
C GLY A 100 -7.70 2.01 9.88
N ARG A 101 -7.00 1.25 9.04
CA ARG A 101 -6.74 1.58 7.64
C ARG A 101 -7.29 0.49 6.73
N PRO A 102 -7.64 0.81 5.47
CA PRO A 102 -8.03 -0.22 4.53
C PRO A 102 -6.94 -1.28 4.38
N GLY A 103 -7.34 -2.52 4.23
CA GLY A 103 -6.42 -3.63 4.06
C GLY A 103 -6.91 -4.61 3.01
N VAL A 104 -5.98 -5.22 2.28
CA VAL A 104 -6.27 -6.24 1.28
C VAL A 104 -5.34 -7.43 1.54
N ALA A 105 -5.90 -8.63 1.59
CA ALA A 105 -5.08 -9.83 1.71
C ALA A 105 -4.24 -10.03 0.44
N LYS A 106 -2.99 -10.43 0.59
CA LYS A 106 -2.12 -10.73 -0.57
C LYS A 106 -2.71 -11.83 -1.45
N ARG A 107 -3.59 -12.68 -0.89
CA ARG A 107 -4.29 -13.75 -1.63
C ARG A 107 -5.54 -13.27 -2.34
N ALA A 108 -5.95 -12.03 -2.11
CA ALA A 108 -7.12 -11.49 -2.79
C ALA A 108 -6.88 -11.42 -4.29
N SER A 109 -7.96 -11.43 -5.05
CA SER A 109 -7.87 -11.31 -6.49
C SER A 109 -7.34 -9.92 -6.88
N MET A 110 -6.76 -9.82 -8.07
CA MET A 110 -6.32 -8.53 -8.59
C MET A 110 -7.51 -7.56 -8.72
N GLN A 111 -8.70 -8.08 -9.01
CA GLN A 111 -9.93 -7.30 -9.07
C GLN A 111 -10.25 -6.63 -7.73
N GLU A 112 -10.13 -7.37 -6.63
CA GLU A 112 -10.38 -6.84 -5.29
C GLU A 112 -9.34 -5.78 -4.92
N LEU A 113 -8.09 -6.02 -5.26
CA LEU A 113 -7.02 -5.06 -5.00
C LEU A 113 -7.28 -3.76 -5.76
N ILE A 114 -7.57 -3.84 -7.05
CA ILE A 114 -7.85 -2.66 -7.87
C ILE A 114 -9.08 -1.92 -7.34
N ALA A 115 -10.13 -2.64 -6.97
CA ALA A 115 -11.34 -2.03 -6.42
C ALA A 115 -11.03 -1.23 -5.14
N THR A 116 -10.20 -1.79 -4.26
CA THR A 116 -9.81 -1.10 -3.03
C THR A 116 -8.96 0.13 -3.34
N ILE A 117 -7.99 0.00 -4.22
CA ILE A 117 -7.14 1.13 -4.63
C ILE A 117 -8.01 2.25 -5.20
N ASP A 118 -8.87 1.95 -6.16
CA ASP A 118 -9.69 2.96 -6.80
C ASP A 118 -10.66 3.62 -5.83
N SER A 119 -11.20 2.86 -4.89
CA SER A 119 -12.06 3.38 -3.83
C SER A 119 -11.32 4.41 -2.97
N GLN A 120 -10.08 4.14 -2.60
CA GLN A 120 -9.29 5.04 -1.78
C GLN A 120 -8.81 6.26 -2.56
N LEU A 121 -8.56 6.13 -3.85
CA LEU A 121 -8.18 7.26 -4.70
C LEU A 121 -9.31 8.26 -4.88
N LYS A 122 -10.54 7.83 -4.74
CA LYS A 122 -11.74 8.69 -4.86
C LYS A 122 -12.12 9.38 -3.56
N ALA A 123 -11.59 8.88 -2.46
CA ALA A 123 -11.95 9.39 -1.12
C ALA A 123 -11.40 10.79 -0.87
#